data_d27186905e277c63a7200f999607b184
#
_entry.id   d27186905e277c63a7200f999607b184
#
_cell.length_a   1.000
_cell.length_b   1.000
_cell.length_c   1.000
_cell.angle_alpha   90.00
_cell.angle_beta   90.00
_cell.angle_gamma   90.00
#
_symmetry.space_group_name_H-M   'P 1'
#
loop_
_entity.id
_entity.type
_entity.pdbx_description
1 polymer ?
#
loop_
_entity_poly.entity_id
_entity_poly.type
_entity_poly.pdbx_seq_one_letter_code
_entity_poly.pdbx_strand_id
1 'polypeptide(L)'
;MNKKIKTLRNKFKKYNIDGYVIPKNDDYFTEYSKINRLKIISNFSGSAGLAVILKKKNYLFTDGRYTIQSQIESGKDFKIYSYEKIINCSLFKNLTLGIDPKLFTYDQIKKFFLKNNKIKFIDKNLIDEIKKEKINDNFPFFFVKKKX
;
A
#
# COMPACT_ATOMS: atom_id res chain seq x y z
N MET A 1 2.70 -15.85 5.24
CA MET A 1 2.32 -14.58 4.68
C MET A 1 2.28 -13.48 5.73
N ASN A 2 2.58 -12.29 5.31
CA ASN A 2 2.59 -11.12 6.16
C ASN A 2 1.20 -10.86 6.76
N LYS A 3 1.13 -10.76 8.07
CA LYS A 3 -0.14 -10.52 8.75
C LYS A 3 -0.78 -9.20 8.37
N LYS A 4 0.05 -8.21 8.11
CA LYS A 4 -0.47 -6.89 7.73
C LYS A 4 -1.18 -6.96 6.40
N ILE A 5 -0.66 -7.75 5.47
CA ILE A 5 -1.31 -7.90 4.17
C ILE A 5 -2.67 -8.58 4.35
N LYS A 6 -2.72 -9.58 5.20
CA LYS A 6 -3.98 -10.25 5.47
C LYS A 6 -5.01 -9.30 6.06
N THR A 7 -4.57 -8.50 7.02
CA THR A 7 -5.47 -7.54 7.66
C THR A 7 -5.96 -6.50 6.65
N LEU A 8 -5.07 -6.07 5.77
CA LEU A 8 -5.46 -5.13 4.73
C LEU A 8 -6.51 -5.74 3.81
N ARG A 9 -6.30 -6.97 3.40
CA ARG A 9 -7.24 -7.65 2.52
C ARG A 9 -8.62 -7.81 3.15
N ASN A 10 -8.66 -7.98 4.45
CA ASN A 10 -9.95 -8.07 5.14
C ASN A 10 -10.76 -6.80 5.04
N LYS A 11 -10.10 -5.68 4.80
CA LYS A 11 -10.80 -4.40 4.65
C LYS A 11 -11.31 -4.17 3.24
N PHE A 12 -10.88 -4.95 2.27
CA PHE A 12 -11.27 -4.75 0.89
C PHE A 12 -12.78 -4.86 0.69
N LYS A 13 -13.39 -5.78 1.37
CA LYS A 13 -14.83 -5.97 1.24
C LYS A 13 -15.58 -4.78 1.81
N LYS A 14 -15.11 -4.27 2.93
CA LYS A 14 -15.75 -3.13 3.57
C LYS A 14 -15.76 -1.91 2.67
N TYR A 15 -14.66 -1.69 1.95
CA TYR A 15 -14.53 -0.53 1.09
C TYR A 15 -14.89 -0.82 -0.35
N ASN A 16 -15.24 -2.05 -0.65
CA ASN A 16 -15.64 -2.46 -2.00
C ASN A 16 -14.53 -2.21 -3.02
N ILE A 17 -13.35 -2.66 -2.72
CA ILE A 17 -12.20 -2.52 -3.61
C ILE A 17 -11.58 -3.86 -3.89
N ASP A 18 -10.86 -3.94 -5.01
CA ASP A 18 -10.16 -5.15 -5.42
C ASP A 18 -8.68 -5.10 -5.06
N GLY A 19 -8.19 -3.93 -4.74
CA GLY A 19 -6.81 -3.75 -4.36
C GLY A 19 -6.60 -2.39 -3.72
N TYR A 20 -5.42 -2.20 -3.18
CA TYR A 20 -5.08 -0.95 -2.51
C TYR A 20 -3.65 -0.57 -2.89
N VAL A 21 -3.41 0.71 -3.13
CA VAL A 21 -2.12 1.20 -3.60
C VAL A 21 -1.44 2.00 -2.51
N ILE A 22 -0.20 1.66 -2.20
CA ILE A 22 0.55 2.31 -1.13
C ILE A 22 1.86 2.86 -1.70
N PRO A 23 2.02 4.18 -1.77
CA PRO A 23 3.25 4.77 -2.28
C PRO A 23 4.22 5.12 -1.17
N LYS A 24 5.46 5.33 -1.55
CA LYS A 24 6.44 5.94 -0.68
C LYS A 24 6.45 7.42 -1.02
N ASN A 25 5.96 8.23 -0.13
CA ASN A 25 5.90 9.68 -0.35
C ASN A 25 6.63 10.41 0.75
N ASP A 26 7.74 11.02 0.39
CA ASP A 26 8.55 11.71 1.36
C ASP A 26 8.55 13.21 1.21
N ASP A 27 8.27 13.69 0.01
CA ASP A 27 8.66 15.04 -0.31
C ASP A 27 7.59 16.10 -0.24
N TYR A 28 6.35 15.70 -0.35
CA TYR A 28 5.31 16.70 -0.55
C TYR A 28 4.52 17.04 0.68
N PHE A 29 4.52 16.19 1.65
CA PHE A 29 3.63 16.34 2.77
C PHE A 29 4.40 16.27 4.05
N THR A 30 4.24 17.26 4.85
CA THR A 30 5.01 17.44 6.05
C THR A 30 4.88 16.28 7.03
N GLU A 31 3.90 16.36 7.89
CA GLU A 31 3.77 15.33 8.92
C GLU A 31 3.23 14.02 8.40
N TYR A 32 2.33 14.10 7.46
CA TYR A 32 1.69 12.92 6.93
C TYR A 32 2.69 12.04 6.18
N SER A 33 3.65 12.65 5.52
CA SER A 33 4.62 11.89 4.74
C SER A 33 5.73 11.28 5.57
N LYS A 34 5.82 11.64 6.84
CA LYS A 34 6.86 11.06 7.69
C LYS A 34 6.60 9.59 7.98
N ILE A 35 5.38 9.16 7.85
CA ILE A 35 5.06 7.75 8.07
C ILE A 35 5.45 6.97 6.82
N ASN A 36 6.32 6.00 6.97
CA ASN A 36 6.75 5.19 5.85
C ASN A 36 5.80 3.99 5.69
N ARG A 37 4.69 4.26 5.06
CA ARG A 37 3.65 3.24 4.89
C ARG A 37 4.09 2.10 4.02
N LEU A 38 4.90 2.40 3.02
CA LEU A 38 5.39 1.34 2.14
C LEU A 38 6.23 0.33 2.93
N LYS A 39 7.08 0.81 3.81
CA LYS A 39 7.89 -0.09 4.61
C LYS A 39 7.02 -0.89 5.58
N ILE A 40 6.00 -0.27 6.12
CA ILE A 40 5.10 -0.96 7.04
C ILE A 40 4.48 -2.18 6.39
N ILE A 41 4.01 -2.05 5.16
CA ILE A 41 3.31 -3.15 4.51
C ILE A 41 4.24 -4.10 3.78
N SER A 42 5.39 -3.64 3.31
CA SER A 42 6.22 -4.45 2.43
C SER A 42 7.61 -4.77 2.97
N ASN A 43 8.04 -4.11 4.03
CA ASN A 43 9.41 -4.20 4.55
C ASN A 43 10.44 -3.52 3.66
N PHE A 44 10.04 -2.96 2.55
CA PHE A 44 10.99 -2.33 1.63
C PHE A 44 11.40 -0.96 2.17
N SER A 45 12.71 -0.74 2.28
CA SER A 45 13.23 0.49 2.87
C SER A 45 13.84 1.45 1.86
N GLY A 46 13.75 1.17 0.57
CA GLY A 46 14.29 2.06 -0.44
C GLY A 46 13.56 3.39 -0.50
N SER A 47 14.18 4.37 -1.13
CA SER A 47 13.63 5.72 -1.14
C SER A 47 12.55 5.95 -2.19
N ALA A 48 12.35 5.01 -3.08
CA ALA A 48 11.29 5.14 -4.11
C ALA A 48 10.62 3.81 -4.31
N GLY A 49 9.31 3.81 -4.26
CA GLY A 49 8.57 2.57 -4.45
C GLY A 49 7.08 2.77 -4.34
N LEU A 50 6.36 1.74 -4.74
CA LEU A 50 4.91 1.74 -4.71
C LEU A 50 4.45 0.30 -4.64
N ALA A 51 3.55 0.01 -3.71
CA ALA A 51 3.01 -1.35 -3.58
C ALA A 51 1.58 -1.37 -4.03
N VAL A 52 1.20 -2.46 -4.70
CA VAL A 52 -0.19 -2.70 -5.06
C VAL A 52 -0.56 -4.06 -4.47
N ILE A 53 -1.48 -4.05 -3.53
CA ILE A 53 -1.94 -5.26 -2.86
C ILE A 53 -3.30 -5.63 -3.45
N LEU A 54 -3.35 -6.78 -4.09
CA LEU A 54 -4.60 -7.29 -4.63
C LEU A 54 -5.12 -8.42 -3.76
N LYS A 55 -6.25 -8.97 -4.14
CA LYS A 55 -6.86 -10.02 -3.31
C LYS A 55 -5.98 -11.25 -3.18
N LYS A 56 -5.22 -11.57 -4.23
CA LYS A 56 -4.39 -12.77 -4.21
C LYS A 56 -2.94 -12.54 -4.56
N LYS A 57 -2.58 -11.34 -4.99
CA LYS A 57 -1.21 -11.05 -5.39
C LYS A 57 -0.77 -9.73 -4.83
N ASN A 58 0.53 -9.60 -4.62
CA ASN A 58 1.12 -8.38 -4.11
C ASN A 58 2.25 -7.97 -5.03
N TYR A 59 2.25 -6.73 -5.47
CA TYR A 59 3.27 -6.20 -6.37
C TYR A 59 4.00 -5.05 -5.72
N LEU A 60 5.32 -5.01 -5.93
CA LEU A 60 6.13 -3.88 -5.51
C LEU A 60 6.83 -3.32 -6.73
N PHE A 61 6.62 -2.06 -7.02
CA PHE A 61 7.27 -1.37 -8.13
C PHE A 61 8.31 -0.43 -7.57
N THR A 62 9.52 -0.51 -8.10
CA THR A 62 10.58 0.32 -7.58
C THR A 62 11.59 0.67 -8.67
N ASP A 63 12.47 1.59 -8.32
CA ASP A 63 13.57 2.02 -9.17
C ASP A 63 14.55 0.88 -9.34
N GLY A 64 15.14 0.76 -10.54
CA GLY A 64 16.09 -0.30 -10.81
C GLY A 64 17.27 -0.35 -9.86
N ARG A 65 17.64 0.78 -9.26
CA ARG A 65 18.73 0.79 -8.29
C ARG A 65 18.45 -0.09 -7.09
N TYR A 66 17.20 -0.37 -6.82
CA TYR A 66 16.83 -1.11 -5.62
C TYR A 66 16.40 -2.55 -5.89
N THR A 67 16.69 -3.07 -7.07
CA THR A 67 16.18 -4.40 -7.42
C THR A 67 16.64 -5.48 -6.46
N ILE A 68 17.95 -5.51 -6.18
CA ILE A 68 18.48 -6.52 -5.27
C ILE A 68 17.96 -6.30 -3.86
N GLN A 69 17.97 -5.06 -3.40
CA GLN A 69 17.49 -4.74 -2.06
C GLN A 69 16.02 -5.14 -1.90
N SER A 70 15.19 -4.85 -2.90
CA SER A 70 13.77 -5.15 -2.79
C SER A 70 13.51 -6.65 -2.76
N GLN A 71 14.29 -7.43 -3.49
CA GLN A 71 14.13 -8.87 -3.44
C GLN A 71 14.48 -9.42 -2.07
N ILE A 72 15.53 -8.89 -1.47
CA ILE A 72 15.93 -9.34 -0.15
C ILE A 72 14.89 -8.96 0.89
N GLU A 73 14.43 -7.73 0.85
CA GLU A 73 13.52 -7.21 1.88
C GLU A 73 12.08 -7.64 1.68
N SER A 74 11.62 -7.77 0.45
CA SER A 74 10.21 -7.94 0.14
C SER A 74 9.87 -9.11 -0.76
N GLY A 75 10.86 -9.77 -1.34
CA GLY A 75 10.62 -10.78 -2.35
C GLY A 75 9.85 -12.00 -1.88
N LYS A 76 9.80 -12.22 -0.59
CA LYS A 76 9.05 -13.34 -0.05
C LYS A 76 7.55 -13.17 -0.25
N ASP A 77 7.06 -11.94 -0.11
CA ASP A 77 5.63 -11.68 -0.19
C ASP A 77 5.22 -10.90 -1.43
N PHE A 78 6.17 -10.30 -2.14
CA PHE A 78 5.86 -9.40 -3.24
C PHE A 78 6.57 -9.82 -4.50
N LYS A 79 5.89 -9.61 -5.63
CA LYS A 79 6.55 -9.72 -6.93
C LYS A 79 7.10 -8.34 -7.26
N ILE A 80 8.36 -8.29 -7.62
CA ILE A 80 9.09 -7.03 -7.79
C ILE A 80 9.22 -6.67 -9.26
N TYR A 81 8.86 -5.44 -9.59
CA TYR A 81 8.97 -4.91 -10.95
C TYR A 81 9.51 -3.50 -10.93
N SER A 82 10.00 -3.05 -12.08
CA SER A 82 10.40 -1.65 -12.18
C SER A 82 9.18 -0.77 -12.37
N TYR A 83 9.33 0.52 -12.10
CA TYR A 83 8.25 1.48 -12.26
C TYR A 83 7.65 1.50 -13.66
N GLU A 84 8.47 1.22 -14.66
CA GLU A 84 7.99 1.25 -16.03
C GLU A 84 6.87 0.28 -16.27
N LYS A 85 6.85 -0.80 -15.53
CA LYS A 85 5.80 -1.78 -15.68
C LYS A 85 4.43 -1.27 -15.29
N ILE A 86 4.37 -0.29 -14.41
CA ILE A 86 3.08 0.18 -13.97
C ILE A 86 2.42 1.07 -15.02
N ILE A 87 3.21 1.78 -15.80
CA ILE A 87 2.68 2.66 -16.83
C ILE A 87 2.00 1.87 -17.94
N ASN A 88 2.63 0.79 -18.37
CA ASN A 88 2.07 -0.06 -19.41
C ASN A 88 1.62 -1.38 -18.82
N CYS A 89 0.96 -1.31 -17.70
CA CYS A 89 0.72 -2.48 -16.89
C CYS A 89 -0.33 -3.40 -17.48
N SER A 90 0.04 -4.66 -17.64
CA SER A 90 -0.92 -5.70 -17.97
C SER A 90 -1.08 -6.67 -16.80
N LEU A 91 -0.47 -6.36 -15.67
CA LEU A 91 -0.51 -7.24 -14.51
C LEU A 91 -1.86 -7.21 -13.82
N PHE A 92 -2.55 -6.09 -13.91
CA PHE A 92 -3.89 -5.99 -13.35
C PHE A 92 -4.70 -5.01 -14.19
N LYS A 93 -5.94 -5.35 -14.46
CA LYS A 93 -6.85 -4.56 -15.26
C LYS A 93 -8.26 -4.74 -14.76
N ASN A 94 -9.09 -3.75 -15.05
CA ASN A 94 -10.52 -3.82 -14.75
C ASN A 94 -10.78 -4.07 -13.27
N LEU A 95 -9.94 -3.52 -12.44
CA LEU A 95 -10.07 -3.64 -11.00
C LEU A 95 -10.41 -2.29 -10.41
N THR A 96 -11.00 -2.32 -9.23
CA THR A 96 -11.22 -1.09 -8.47
C THR A 96 -10.10 -1.01 -7.42
N LEU A 97 -9.27 0.00 -7.56
CA LEU A 97 -8.13 0.18 -6.67
C LEU A 97 -8.39 1.32 -5.71
N GLY A 98 -8.23 1.04 -4.43
CA GLY A 98 -8.36 2.08 -3.43
C GLY A 98 -7.07 2.83 -3.25
N ILE A 99 -7.16 4.13 -3.03
CA ILE A 99 -5.99 4.94 -2.75
C ILE A 99 -6.32 5.95 -1.67
N ASP A 100 -5.28 6.42 -1.01
CA ASP A 100 -5.39 7.55 -0.11
C ASP A 100 -5.14 8.81 -0.95
N PRO A 101 -6.17 9.61 -1.19
CA PRO A 101 -6.00 10.74 -2.11
C PRO A 101 -5.00 11.79 -1.63
N LYS A 102 -4.66 11.80 -0.36
CA LYS A 102 -3.67 12.73 0.16
C LYS A 102 -2.26 12.42 -0.31
N LEU A 103 -2.04 11.21 -0.82
CA LEU A 103 -0.70 10.76 -1.19
C LEU A 103 -0.43 10.79 -2.69
N PHE A 104 -1.40 11.19 -3.48
CA PHE A 104 -1.27 11.19 -4.94
C PHE A 104 -1.73 12.49 -5.55
N THR A 105 -1.05 12.89 -6.63
CA THR A 105 -1.57 13.96 -7.47
C THR A 105 -2.51 13.36 -8.50
N TYR A 106 -3.35 14.20 -9.07
CA TYR A 106 -4.23 13.75 -10.13
C TYR A 106 -3.46 13.18 -11.31
N ASP A 107 -2.35 13.83 -11.68
CA ASP A 107 -1.54 13.34 -12.79
C ASP A 107 -0.99 11.96 -12.53
N GLN A 108 -0.59 11.68 -11.31
CA GLN A 108 -0.09 10.34 -10.96
C GLN A 108 -1.18 9.30 -11.10
N ILE A 109 -2.37 9.62 -10.63
CA ILE A 109 -3.49 8.69 -10.71
C ILE A 109 -3.81 8.40 -12.17
N LYS A 110 -3.90 9.44 -12.97
CA LYS A 110 -4.23 9.31 -14.37
C LYS A 110 -3.18 8.50 -15.13
N LYS A 111 -1.92 8.79 -14.87
CA LYS A 111 -0.84 8.13 -15.58
C LYS A 111 -0.73 6.65 -15.23
N PHE A 112 -0.87 6.33 -13.95
CA PHE A 112 -0.59 4.97 -13.50
C PHE A 112 -1.79 4.04 -13.51
N PHE A 113 -2.97 4.55 -13.23
CA PHE A 113 -4.07 3.64 -12.92
C PHE A 113 -5.33 3.79 -13.72
N LEU A 114 -5.71 5.01 -14.08
CA LEU A 114 -7.01 5.22 -14.69
C LEU A 114 -7.18 4.61 -16.08
N LYS A 115 -6.07 4.32 -16.72
CA LYS A 115 -6.13 3.78 -18.06
C LYS A 115 -6.86 2.43 -18.11
N ASN A 116 -6.60 1.57 -17.14
CA ASN A 116 -7.14 0.22 -17.17
C ASN A 116 -7.94 -0.15 -15.93
N ASN A 117 -8.04 0.72 -14.97
CA ASN A 117 -8.66 0.39 -13.69
C ASN A 117 -9.53 1.54 -13.21
N LYS A 118 -10.39 1.26 -12.25
CA LYS A 118 -11.16 2.29 -11.58
C LYS A 118 -10.46 2.64 -10.29
N ILE A 119 -10.59 3.92 -9.90
CA ILE A 119 -9.94 4.38 -8.67
C ILE A 119 -11.01 4.80 -7.68
N LYS A 120 -10.87 4.35 -6.46
CA LYS A 120 -11.75 4.74 -5.38
C LYS A 120 -10.95 5.48 -4.33
N PHE A 121 -11.38 6.69 -4.00
CA PHE A 121 -10.72 7.49 -2.98
C PHE A 121 -11.22 7.07 -1.61
N ILE A 122 -10.30 6.71 -0.73
CA ILE A 122 -10.64 6.32 0.62
C ILE A 122 -9.98 7.30 1.56
N ASP A 123 -10.77 8.07 2.26
CA ASP A 123 -10.24 9.15 3.10
C ASP A 123 -9.36 8.66 4.22
N LYS A 124 -9.64 7.48 4.74
CA LYS A 124 -8.81 6.91 5.77
C LYS A 124 -7.68 6.12 5.11
N ASN A 125 -6.47 6.26 5.63
CA ASN A 125 -5.39 5.45 5.12
C ASN A 125 -5.46 4.08 5.76
N LEU A 126 -5.62 3.06 4.94
CA LEU A 126 -5.81 1.71 5.46
C LEU A 126 -4.57 1.17 6.17
N ILE A 127 -3.38 1.63 5.77
CA ILE A 127 -2.16 1.21 6.46
C ILE A 127 -2.11 1.80 7.86
N ASP A 128 -2.56 3.04 8.01
CA ASP A 128 -2.63 3.65 9.33
C ASP A 128 -3.61 2.91 10.22
N GLU A 129 -4.70 2.44 9.65
CA GLU A 129 -5.68 1.67 10.41
C GLU A 129 -5.09 0.36 10.92
N ILE A 130 -4.33 -0.31 10.07
CA ILE A 130 -3.68 -1.55 10.47
C ILE A 130 -2.68 -1.31 11.59
N LYS A 131 -1.95 -0.22 11.50
CA LYS A 131 -0.96 0.11 12.52
C LYS A 131 -1.63 0.35 13.86
N LYS A 132 -2.76 1.03 13.86
CA LYS A 132 -3.50 1.27 15.10
C LYS A 132 -4.00 -0.03 15.72
N GLU A 133 -4.53 -0.91 14.89
CA GLU A 133 -5.04 -2.18 15.39
C GLU A 133 -3.94 -2.99 16.06
N LYS A 134 -2.75 -2.97 15.46
CA LYS A 134 -1.66 -3.72 16.01
C LYS A 134 -1.21 -3.17 17.36
N ILE A 135 -1.20 -1.87 17.49
CA ILE A 135 -0.83 -1.25 18.77
C ILE A 135 -1.84 -1.62 19.83
N ASN A 136 -3.13 -1.60 19.51
CA ASN A 136 -4.15 -1.97 20.46
C ASN A 136 -4.00 -3.41 20.91
N ASP A 137 -3.62 -4.29 20.02
CA ASP A 137 -3.39 -5.68 20.38
C ASP A 137 -2.24 -5.83 21.35
N ASN A 138 -1.25 -4.98 21.24
CA ASN A 138 -0.09 -5.05 22.12
C ASN A 138 -0.41 -4.59 23.54
N PHE A 139 -1.48 -3.85 23.73
CA PHE A 139 -1.86 -3.34 25.04
C PHE A 139 -3.32 -3.68 25.35
N PRO A 140 -3.63 -4.95 25.35
CA PRO A 140 -5.04 -5.34 25.47
C PRO A 140 -5.70 -4.96 26.78
N PHE A 141 -4.95 -4.99 27.86
CA PHE A 141 -5.55 -4.72 29.15
C PHE A 141 -6.11 -3.33 29.24
N PHE A 142 -5.34 -2.38 28.81
CA PHE A 142 -5.74 -1.00 28.97
C PHE A 142 -6.91 -0.65 28.09
N PHE A 143 -6.84 -1.09 26.88
CA PHE A 143 -7.83 -0.65 25.93
C PHE A 143 -9.14 -1.37 26.06
N VAL A 144 -9.09 -2.60 26.44
CA VAL A 144 -10.31 -3.32 26.62
C VAL A 144 -11.12 -2.70 27.74
N LYS A 145 -10.47 -2.37 28.82
CA LYS A 145 -11.17 -1.77 29.91
C LYS A 145 -11.72 -0.41 29.59
N LYS A 146 -10.99 0.35 28.83
CA LYS A 146 -11.48 1.66 28.50
C LYS A 146 -12.68 1.64 27.64
N LYS A 147 -12.66 0.74 26.79
CA LYS A 147 -13.84 0.65 25.98
C LYS A 147 -15.07 0.36 26.78
N UNK A 148 -14.92 -0.20 28.22
CA UNK A 148 -15.35 -0.15 28.55
C UNK A 148 -15.36 0.11 28.61
#